data_9ca7a471523334709403c75fe355a0c8
#
_entry.id   9ca7a471523334709403c75fe355a0c8
#
_cell.length_a   1.000
_cell.length_b   1.000
_cell.length_c   1.000
_cell.angle_alpha   90.00
_cell.angle_beta   90.00
_cell.angle_gamma   90.00
#
_symmetry.space_group_name_H-M   'P 1'
#
loop_
_entity.id
_entity.type
_entity.pdbx_description
1 polymer ?
#
loop_
_entity_poly.entity_id
_entity_poly.type
_entity_poly.pdbx_seq_one_letter_code
_entity_poly.pdbx_strand_id
1 'polypeptide(L)'
;MAFALLRQSDGARVFGSDFAHPMLVRAAQKSAGKPLNWFEADALHLPVPDTSFDLVTSAFGFRNLADYDAGLSEILRVLDSGGEVGILDFGEPKGLIGAFYHFYFRHVLPKVGTMISGVRGPYAYLPASVARFPAPAEMLDRMRAAGFHDVSWTPYTFGIAGLYRGRKA
;
A
#
# COMPACT_ATOMS: atom_id res chain seq x y z
N MET A 1 -2.74 9.12 -4.05
CA MET A 1 -2.69 8.18 -5.19
C MET A 1 -3.90 8.35 -6.10
N ALA A 2 -5.16 8.18 -5.68
CA ALA A 2 -6.36 8.28 -6.52
C ALA A 2 -6.42 9.52 -7.43
N PHE A 3 -6.11 10.71 -6.91
CA PHE A 3 -6.04 11.94 -7.74
C PHE A 3 -4.92 11.94 -8.79
N ALA A 4 -3.84 11.22 -8.57
CA ALA A 4 -2.78 11.09 -9.57
C ALA A 4 -3.22 10.17 -10.70
N LEU A 5 -3.89 9.08 -10.39
CA LEU A 5 -4.47 8.17 -11.38
C LEU A 5 -5.46 8.89 -12.30
N LEU A 6 -6.41 9.65 -11.72
CA LEU A 6 -7.35 10.45 -12.50
C LEU A 6 -6.70 11.47 -13.45
N ARG A 7 -5.54 12.03 -13.06
CA ARG A 7 -4.85 13.01 -13.90
C ARG A 7 -4.01 12.40 -15.01
N GLN A 8 -3.61 11.14 -14.85
CA GLN A 8 -2.71 10.46 -15.79
C GLN A 8 -3.43 9.55 -16.78
N SER A 9 -4.71 9.28 -16.53
CA SER A 9 -5.48 8.33 -17.35
C SER A 9 -6.81 8.98 -17.75
N ASP A 10 -6.89 9.50 -18.97
CA ASP A 10 -8.14 10.05 -19.51
C ASP A 10 -9.21 8.94 -19.58
N GLY A 11 -10.37 9.24 -18.99
CA GLY A 11 -11.50 8.31 -18.98
C GLY A 11 -11.42 7.19 -17.93
N ALA A 12 -10.38 7.11 -17.10
CA ALA A 12 -10.28 6.09 -16.06
C ALA A 12 -11.37 6.26 -14.99
N ARG A 13 -12.02 5.17 -14.64
CA ARG A 13 -12.89 5.07 -13.47
C ARG A 13 -12.05 4.67 -12.27
N VAL A 14 -11.91 5.56 -11.30
CA VAL A 14 -11.09 5.32 -10.12
C VAL A 14 -11.97 5.08 -8.91
N PHE A 15 -11.70 3.97 -8.23
CA PHE A 15 -12.32 3.58 -6.98
C PHE A 15 -11.26 3.61 -5.87
N GLY A 16 -11.65 4.02 -4.68
CA GLY A 16 -10.80 3.93 -3.51
C GLY A 16 -11.54 3.19 -2.40
N SER A 17 -10.81 2.34 -1.69
CA SER A 17 -11.35 1.64 -0.52
C SER A 17 -10.45 1.83 0.69
N ASP A 18 -11.05 1.78 1.85
CA ASP A 18 -10.38 1.76 3.14
C ASP A 18 -11.28 1.01 4.14
N PHE A 19 -10.67 0.36 5.11
CA PHE A 19 -11.40 -0.27 6.21
C PHE A 19 -11.90 0.77 7.24
N ALA A 20 -11.22 1.92 7.32
CA ALA A 20 -11.52 2.95 8.29
C ALA A 20 -12.53 3.98 7.75
N HIS A 21 -13.79 3.86 8.14
CA HIS A 21 -14.87 4.80 7.78
C HIS A 21 -14.49 6.30 7.88
N PRO A 22 -13.83 6.79 8.95
CA PRO A 22 -13.44 8.20 9.04
C PRO A 22 -12.46 8.65 7.95
N MET A 23 -11.63 7.72 7.42
CA MET A 23 -10.71 8.01 6.32
C MET A 23 -11.47 8.18 5.01
N LEU A 24 -12.48 7.36 4.76
CA LEU A 24 -13.35 7.47 3.59
C LEU A 24 -14.16 8.76 3.58
N VAL A 25 -14.70 9.17 4.74
CA VAL A 25 -15.41 10.46 4.87
C VAL A 25 -14.48 11.63 4.46
N ARG A 26 -13.25 11.63 4.95
CA ARG A 26 -12.25 12.65 4.57
C ARG A 26 -11.85 12.58 3.10
N ALA A 27 -11.73 11.37 2.55
CA ALA A 27 -11.41 11.15 1.15
C ALA A 27 -12.54 11.67 0.25
N ALA A 28 -13.79 11.36 0.57
CA ALA A 28 -14.99 11.85 -0.15
C ALA A 28 -15.08 13.38 -0.12
N GLN A 29 -14.86 14.00 1.03
CA GLN A 29 -14.84 15.47 1.16
C GLN A 29 -13.76 16.11 0.27
N LYS A 30 -12.54 15.56 0.26
CA LYS A 30 -11.43 16.06 -0.57
C LYS A 30 -11.65 15.84 -2.06
N SER A 31 -12.47 14.87 -2.43
CA SER A 31 -12.76 14.51 -3.83
C SER A 31 -14.10 15.07 -4.32
N ALA A 32 -14.77 15.91 -3.56
CA ALA A 32 -16.04 16.51 -3.96
C ALA A 32 -15.95 17.12 -5.37
N GLY A 33 -16.90 16.78 -6.23
CA GLY A 33 -16.93 17.22 -7.65
C GLY A 33 -15.95 16.51 -8.59
N LYS A 34 -15.27 15.45 -8.13
CA LYS A 34 -14.40 14.61 -8.98
C LYS A 34 -14.99 13.22 -9.19
N PRO A 35 -14.74 12.55 -10.32
CA PRO A 35 -15.26 11.22 -10.60
C PRO A 35 -14.45 10.14 -9.84
N LEU A 36 -14.51 10.18 -8.51
CA LEU A 36 -13.92 9.22 -7.60
C LEU A 36 -15.02 8.56 -6.78
N ASN A 37 -15.02 7.24 -6.76
CA ASN A 37 -15.94 6.43 -5.96
C ASN A 37 -15.21 5.85 -4.76
N TRP A 38 -15.86 5.88 -3.60
CA TRP A 38 -15.30 5.38 -2.35
C TRP A 38 -16.22 4.33 -1.75
N PHE A 39 -15.64 3.24 -1.24
CA PHE A 39 -16.39 2.21 -0.52
C PHE A 39 -15.58 1.68 0.65
N GLU A 40 -16.28 1.32 1.72
CA GLU A 40 -15.70 0.70 2.90
C GLU A 40 -15.53 -0.79 2.66
N ALA A 41 -14.31 -1.31 2.85
CA ALA A 41 -14.04 -2.72 2.65
C ALA A 41 -12.81 -3.19 3.41
N ASP A 42 -12.83 -4.46 3.80
CA ASP A 42 -11.65 -5.21 4.14
C ASP A 42 -10.90 -5.58 2.85
N ALA A 43 -9.61 -5.25 2.77
CA ALA A 43 -8.78 -5.57 1.63
C ALA A 43 -8.51 -7.08 1.44
N LEU A 44 -8.87 -7.90 2.44
CA LEU A 44 -8.83 -9.35 2.33
C LEU A 44 -10.12 -9.94 1.69
N HIS A 45 -11.20 -9.14 1.61
CA HIS A 45 -12.51 -9.55 1.06
C HIS A 45 -13.20 -8.33 0.45
N LEU A 46 -12.81 -7.97 -0.77
CA LEU A 46 -13.37 -6.82 -1.47
C LEU A 46 -14.80 -7.13 -1.99
N PRO A 47 -15.79 -6.25 -1.75
CA PRO A 47 -17.17 -6.46 -2.19
C PRO A 47 -17.35 -6.13 -3.69
N VAL A 48 -16.47 -6.67 -4.51
CA VAL A 48 -16.49 -6.50 -5.98
C VAL A 48 -16.32 -7.84 -6.67
N PRO A 49 -16.90 -8.02 -7.87
CA PRO A 49 -16.73 -9.24 -8.65
C PRO A 49 -15.27 -9.53 -9.00
N ASP A 50 -15.00 -10.74 -9.43
CA ASP A 50 -13.74 -11.12 -10.05
C ASP A 50 -13.52 -10.27 -11.31
N THR A 51 -12.25 -10.09 -11.71
CA THR A 51 -11.91 -9.43 -12.99
C THR A 51 -12.59 -8.07 -13.17
N SER A 52 -12.49 -7.19 -12.16
CA SER A 52 -13.18 -5.89 -12.13
C SER A 52 -12.26 -4.70 -12.41
N PHE A 53 -10.94 -4.89 -12.36
CA PHE A 53 -9.97 -3.80 -12.45
C PHE A 53 -8.78 -4.13 -13.34
N ASP A 54 -8.37 -3.16 -14.16
CA ASP A 54 -7.13 -3.23 -14.93
C ASP A 54 -5.90 -2.95 -14.07
N LEU A 55 -6.07 -2.19 -12.98
CA LEU A 55 -5.00 -1.79 -12.08
C LEU A 55 -5.48 -1.74 -10.63
N VAL A 56 -4.77 -2.41 -9.75
CA VAL A 56 -4.94 -2.27 -8.30
C VAL A 56 -3.69 -1.66 -7.70
N THR A 57 -3.85 -0.63 -6.85
CA THR A 57 -2.71 0.01 -6.19
C THR A 57 -2.93 0.15 -4.69
N SER A 58 -1.86 -0.10 -3.92
CA SER A 58 -1.83 0.19 -2.49
C SER A 58 -0.62 1.07 -2.17
N ALA A 59 -0.81 2.13 -1.36
CA ALA A 59 0.29 2.95 -0.90
C ALA A 59 0.28 3.08 0.62
N PHE A 60 1.33 2.56 1.24
CA PHE A 60 1.58 2.59 2.68
C PHE A 60 0.46 1.97 3.53
N GLY A 61 -0.32 1.07 2.92
CA GLY A 61 -1.43 0.37 3.54
C GLY A 61 -1.23 -1.13 3.62
N PHE A 62 -0.57 -1.73 2.63
CA PHE A 62 -0.47 -3.18 2.49
C PHE A 62 0.21 -3.85 3.69
N ARG A 63 1.25 -3.22 4.28
CA ARG A 63 1.92 -3.72 5.50
C ARG A 63 1.00 -3.89 6.71
N ASN A 64 -0.18 -3.28 6.70
CA ASN A 64 -1.15 -3.34 7.80
C ASN A 64 -2.14 -4.51 7.67
N LEU A 65 -2.11 -5.25 6.58
CA LEU A 65 -2.95 -6.43 6.40
C LEU A 65 -2.61 -7.50 7.46
N ALA A 66 -3.63 -8.19 7.90
CA ALA A 66 -3.48 -9.30 8.83
C ALA A 66 -2.83 -10.53 8.18
N ASP A 67 -3.10 -10.72 6.88
CA ASP A 67 -2.58 -11.81 6.04
C ASP A 67 -2.20 -11.26 4.67
N TYR A 68 -0.90 -11.31 4.35
CA TYR A 68 -0.38 -10.80 3.07
C TYR A 68 -0.73 -11.72 1.90
N ASP A 69 -0.75 -13.02 2.12
CA ASP A 69 -1.02 -14.00 1.07
C ASP A 69 -2.51 -13.96 0.68
N ALA A 70 -3.40 -13.84 1.66
CA ALA A 70 -4.82 -13.60 1.42
C ALA A 70 -5.06 -12.27 0.68
N GLY A 71 -4.36 -11.20 1.08
CA GLY A 71 -4.43 -9.90 0.40
C GLY A 71 -3.95 -9.95 -1.04
N LEU A 72 -2.85 -10.66 -1.33
CA LEU A 72 -2.35 -10.86 -2.69
C LEU A 72 -3.33 -11.69 -3.54
N SER A 73 -3.89 -12.74 -2.97
CA SER A 73 -4.90 -13.58 -3.64
C SER A 73 -6.16 -12.80 -3.98
N GLU A 74 -6.60 -11.92 -3.06
CA GLU A 74 -7.78 -11.08 -3.29
C GLU A 74 -7.52 -10.02 -4.36
N ILE A 75 -6.34 -9.39 -4.37
CA ILE A 75 -5.93 -8.47 -5.44
C ILE A 75 -5.90 -9.22 -6.79
N LEU A 76 -5.34 -10.43 -6.83
CA LEU A 76 -5.31 -11.23 -8.05
C LEU A 76 -6.72 -11.58 -8.52
N ARG A 77 -7.64 -11.91 -7.62
CA ARG A 77 -9.03 -12.22 -7.94
C ARG A 77 -9.72 -11.06 -8.67
N VAL A 78 -9.58 -9.86 -8.12
CA VAL A 78 -10.28 -8.67 -8.65
C VAL A 78 -9.61 -8.05 -9.88
N LEU A 79 -8.36 -8.39 -10.18
CA LEU A 79 -7.69 -7.95 -11.40
C LEU A 79 -8.22 -8.71 -12.62
N ASP A 80 -8.35 -8.02 -13.73
CA ASP A 80 -8.61 -8.60 -15.04
C ASP A 80 -7.36 -9.31 -15.59
N SER A 81 -7.52 -10.15 -16.62
CA SER A 81 -6.39 -10.77 -17.33
C SER A 81 -5.51 -9.67 -17.92
N GLY A 82 -4.20 -9.77 -17.70
CA GLY A 82 -3.24 -8.73 -18.07
C GLY A 82 -3.22 -7.52 -17.13
N GLY A 83 -4.10 -7.46 -16.14
CA GLY A 83 -4.16 -6.38 -15.14
C GLY A 83 -2.92 -6.35 -14.25
N GLU A 84 -2.61 -5.18 -13.72
CA GLU A 84 -1.40 -4.92 -12.96
C GLU A 84 -1.67 -4.60 -11.48
N VAL A 85 -0.76 -5.00 -10.61
CA VAL A 85 -0.71 -4.56 -9.21
C VAL A 85 0.49 -3.67 -8.97
N GLY A 86 0.29 -2.61 -8.16
CA GLY A 86 1.36 -1.77 -7.65
C GLY A 86 1.25 -1.56 -6.14
N ILE A 87 2.19 -2.11 -5.37
CA ILE A 87 2.25 -1.95 -3.92
C ILE A 87 3.45 -1.10 -3.56
N LEU A 88 3.21 0.13 -3.14
CA LEU A 88 4.22 1.03 -2.59
C LEU A 88 4.17 0.95 -1.07
N ASP A 89 5.22 0.47 -0.45
CA ASP A 89 5.27 0.42 1.01
C ASP A 89 6.68 0.67 1.54
N PHE A 90 6.79 0.82 2.86
CA PHE A 90 8.07 1.00 3.52
C PHE A 90 8.91 -0.27 3.45
N GLY A 91 10.22 -0.09 3.37
CA GLY A 91 11.23 -1.13 3.48
C GLY A 91 12.23 -0.81 4.58
N GLU A 92 13.07 -1.77 4.87
CA GLU A 92 14.20 -1.60 5.77
C GLU A 92 15.49 -1.44 4.95
N PRO A 93 16.07 -0.23 4.87
CA PRO A 93 17.34 -0.02 4.20
C PRO A 93 18.45 -0.79 4.92
N LYS A 94 19.41 -1.32 4.15
CA LYS A 94 20.55 -2.09 4.69
C LYS A 94 21.80 -1.21 4.88
N GLY A 95 22.79 -1.74 5.62
CA GLY A 95 24.08 -1.10 5.81
C GLY A 95 24.03 0.12 6.74
N LEU A 96 24.95 1.08 6.53
CA LEU A 96 25.06 2.30 7.37
C LEU A 96 23.79 3.14 7.34
N ILE A 97 23.14 3.23 6.20
CA ILE A 97 21.85 3.95 6.04
C ILE A 97 20.77 3.27 6.88
N GLY A 98 20.75 1.92 6.90
CA GLY A 98 19.85 1.15 7.75
C GLY A 98 20.06 1.43 9.24
N ALA A 99 21.30 1.46 9.71
CA ALA A 99 21.61 1.77 11.10
C ALA A 99 21.12 3.16 11.51
N PHE A 100 21.35 4.17 10.66
CA PHE A 100 20.85 5.52 10.87
C PHE A 100 19.32 5.59 10.83
N TYR A 101 18.69 4.91 9.88
CA TYR A 101 17.24 4.81 9.75
C TYR A 101 16.61 4.20 11.01
N HIS A 102 17.14 3.06 11.51
CA HIS A 102 16.67 2.41 12.73
C HIS A 102 16.81 3.33 13.95
N PHE A 103 17.95 4.04 14.08
CA PHE A 103 18.14 5.02 15.15
C PHE A 103 17.12 6.15 15.08
N TYR A 104 16.91 6.74 13.89
CA TYR A 104 15.96 7.82 13.67
C TYR A 104 14.52 7.37 13.96
N PHE A 105 14.10 6.23 13.41
CA PHE A 105 12.76 5.69 13.59
C PHE A 105 12.46 5.30 15.03
N ARG A 106 13.44 4.80 15.76
CA ARG A 106 13.27 4.31 17.13
C ARG A 106 13.34 5.43 18.18
N HIS A 107 14.16 6.44 17.93
CA HIS A 107 14.48 7.46 18.95
C HIS A 107 14.03 8.88 18.60
N VAL A 108 13.95 9.24 17.33
CA VAL A 108 13.66 10.61 16.88
C VAL A 108 12.20 10.75 16.46
N LEU A 109 11.73 9.89 15.57
CA LEU A 109 10.39 9.99 14.98
C LEU A 109 9.26 9.98 16.02
N PRO A 110 9.25 9.12 17.06
CA PRO A 110 8.18 9.14 18.07
C PRO A 110 8.15 10.45 18.87
N LYS A 111 9.33 11.05 19.15
CA LYS A 111 9.43 12.33 19.88
C LYS A 111 8.96 13.50 19.04
N VAL A 112 9.42 13.58 17.79
CA VAL A 112 9.03 14.64 16.84
C VAL A 112 7.55 14.49 16.48
N GLY A 113 7.06 13.27 16.22
CA GLY A 113 5.66 13.01 15.94
C GLY A 113 4.72 13.44 17.06
N THR A 114 5.08 13.15 18.32
CA THR A 114 4.34 13.60 19.50
C THR A 114 4.34 15.11 19.65
N MET A 115 5.48 15.75 19.35
CA MET A 115 5.63 17.22 19.48
C MET A 115 4.82 17.98 18.42
N ILE A 116 4.69 17.43 17.20
CA ILE A 116 3.95 18.07 16.10
C ILE A 116 2.45 17.78 16.17
N SER A 117 2.06 16.56 16.53
CA SER A 117 0.65 16.13 16.54
C SER A 117 -0.08 16.41 17.85
N GLY A 118 0.65 16.67 18.94
CA GLY A 118 0.08 16.83 20.28
C GLY A 118 -0.56 15.55 20.85
N VAL A 119 -0.57 14.45 20.09
CA VAL A 119 -1.20 13.18 20.47
C VAL A 119 -0.13 12.11 20.59
N ARG A 120 -0.05 11.46 21.75
CA ARG A 120 0.80 10.28 21.94
C ARG A 120 0.19 9.11 21.18
N GLY A 121 0.90 8.61 20.17
CA GLY A 121 0.59 7.30 19.60
C GLY A 121 0.41 7.14 18.09
N PRO A 122 0.04 8.16 17.26
CA PRO A 122 -0.28 7.93 15.84
C PRO A 122 0.83 7.23 15.04
N TYR A 123 2.10 7.37 15.46
CA TYR A 123 3.27 6.79 14.78
C TYR A 123 3.97 5.67 15.60
N ALA A 124 3.46 5.32 16.78
CA ALA A 124 4.08 4.32 17.63
C ALA A 124 4.02 2.89 17.02
N TYR A 125 3.00 2.61 16.20
CA TYR A 125 2.83 1.33 15.51
C TYR A 125 3.71 1.20 14.25
N LEU A 126 4.17 2.33 13.68
CA LEU A 126 4.87 2.34 12.40
C LEU A 126 6.16 1.49 12.40
N PRO A 127 7.07 1.61 13.39
CA PRO A 127 8.26 0.76 13.43
C PRO A 127 7.94 -0.73 13.49
N ALA A 128 6.92 -1.11 14.27
CA ALA A 128 6.51 -2.50 14.40
C ALA A 128 5.88 -3.05 13.11
N SER A 129 5.07 -2.26 12.40
CA SER A 129 4.47 -2.68 11.13
C SER A 129 5.50 -2.78 10.00
N VAL A 130 6.49 -1.88 9.97
CA VAL A 130 7.60 -1.94 8.99
C VAL A 130 8.49 -3.15 9.26
N ALA A 131 8.87 -3.40 10.51
CA ALA A 131 9.71 -4.54 10.89
C ALA A 131 9.04 -5.91 10.62
N ARG A 132 7.69 -5.96 10.63
CA ARG A 132 6.93 -7.18 10.29
C ARG A 132 6.77 -7.39 8.80
N PHE A 133 6.90 -6.33 7.99
CA PHE A 133 6.70 -6.41 6.56
C PHE A 133 7.80 -7.26 5.90
N PRO A 134 7.48 -8.18 4.97
CA PRO A 134 8.45 -9.07 4.35
C PRO A 134 9.58 -8.33 3.66
N ALA A 135 10.78 -8.89 3.70
CA ALA A 135 11.89 -8.40 2.90
C ALA A 135 11.54 -8.45 1.40
N PRO A 136 12.15 -7.60 0.55
CA PRO A 136 11.77 -7.51 -0.86
C PRO A 136 11.78 -8.84 -1.60
N ALA A 137 12.78 -9.68 -1.40
CA ALA A 137 12.85 -11.00 -2.04
C ALA A 137 11.68 -11.89 -1.61
N GLU A 138 11.39 -11.95 -0.31
CA GLU A 138 10.29 -12.73 0.23
C GLU A 138 8.94 -12.23 -0.29
N MET A 139 8.73 -10.92 -0.37
CA MET A 139 7.49 -10.35 -0.91
C MET A 139 7.30 -10.70 -2.38
N LEU A 140 8.37 -10.68 -3.18
CA LEU A 140 8.34 -11.11 -4.59
C LEU A 140 7.99 -12.61 -4.71
N ASP A 141 8.51 -13.44 -3.82
CA ASP A 141 8.20 -14.88 -3.82
C ASP A 141 6.72 -15.13 -3.45
N ARG A 142 6.18 -14.38 -2.47
CA ARG A 142 4.73 -14.42 -2.14
C ARG A 142 3.87 -13.98 -3.32
N MET A 143 4.25 -12.93 -4.04
CA MET A 143 3.54 -12.48 -5.24
C MET A 143 3.54 -13.56 -6.33
N ARG A 144 4.67 -14.24 -6.57
CA ARG A 144 4.75 -15.38 -7.52
C ARG A 144 3.86 -16.54 -7.07
N ALA A 145 3.92 -16.88 -5.79
CA ALA A 145 3.09 -17.96 -5.22
C ALA A 145 1.59 -17.65 -5.32
N ALA A 146 1.20 -16.38 -5.21
CA ALA A 146 -0.18 -15.95 -5.42
C ALA A 146 -0.64 -16.01 -6.90
N GLY A 147 0.30 -16.14 -7.86
CA GLY A 147 -0.01 -16.24 -9.30
C GLY A 147 0.32 -15.00 -10.13
N PHE A 148 1.05 -14.03 -9.57
CA PHE A 148 1.53 -12.88 -10.35
C PHE A 148 2.76 -13.25 -11.18
N HIS A 149 2.81 -12.72 -12.41
CA HIS A 149 3.94 -12.79 -13.33
C HIS A 149 4.66 -11.43 -13.40
N ASP A 150 5.83 -11.39 -14.00
CA ASP A 150 6.63 -10.18 -14.20
C ASP A 150 6.84 -9.37 -12.92
N VAL A 151 6.99 -10.09 -11.78
CA VAL A 151 7.14 -9.44 -10.50
C VAL A 151 8.49 -8.73 -10.39
N SER A 152 8.44 -7.49 -9.92
CA SER A 152 9.62 -6.65 -9.76
C SER A 152 9.52 -5.78 -8.52
N TRP A 153 10.68 -5.35 -8.02
CA TRP A 153 10.78 -4.40 -6.92
C TRP A 153 11.72 -3.26 -7.30
N THR A 154 11.25 -2.03 -7.14
CA THR A 154 12.03 -0.82 -7.37
C THR A 154 12.20 -0.06 -6.06
N PRO A 155 13.45 0.07 -5.54
CA PRO A 155 13.72 0.83 -4.33
C PRO A 155 13.63 2.34 -4.58
N TYR A 156 13.08 3.07 -3.60
CA TYR A 156 13.10 4.53 -3.52
C TYR A 156 13.80 4.97 -2.25
N THR A 157 14.45 6.13 -2.30
CA THR A 157 15.10 6.76 -1.14
C THR A 157 15.99 5.76 -0.39
N PHE A 158 16.94 5.16 -1.11
CA PHE A 158 17.88 4.15 -0.56
C PHE A 158 17.22 2.90 0.06
N GLY A 159 16.01 2.56 -0.38
CA GLY A 159 15.27 1.39 0.11
C GLY A 159 14.38 1.66 1.33
N ILE A 160 14.21 2.92 1.75
CA ILE A 160 13.24 3.32 2.79
C ILE A 160 11.80 3.06 2.34
N ALA A 161 11.56 3.15 1.04
CA ALA A 161 10.32 2.70 0.42
C ALA A 161 10.63 1.90 -0.83
N GLY A 162 9.70 1.09 -1.28
CA GLY A 162 9.84 0.33 -2.51
C GLY A 162 8.50 0.08 -3.17
N LEU A 163 8.51 0.02 -4.49
CA LEU A 163 7.36 -0.32 -5.31
C LEU A 163 7.50 -1.75 -5.79
N TYR A 164 6.58 -2.60 -5.36
CA TYR A 164 6.39 -3.94 -5.89
C TYR A 164 5.37 -3.87 -7.03
N ARG A 165 5.67 -4.53 -8.14
CA ARG A 165 4.79 -4.63 -9.29
C ARG A 165 4.65 -6.08 -9.70
N GLY A 166 3.49 -6.42 -10.22
CA GLY A 166 3.21 -7.74 -10.80
C GLY A 166 2.04 -7.64 -11.76
N ARG A 167 1.89 -8.65 -12.61
CA ARG A 167 0.82 -8.75 -13.60
C ARG A 167 0.07 -10.07 -13.44
N LYS A 168 -1.25 -10.03 -13.58
CA LYS A 168 -2.08 -11.23 -13.72
C LYS A 168 -1.95 -11.78 -15.15
N ALA A 169 -1.89 -13.12 -15.30
CA ALA A 169 -1.90 -13.80 -16.59
C ALA A 169 -3.20 -13.57 -17.36
#